data_bce6413d765254cbfd9e083a7268ce57
#
_entry.id   bce6413d765254cbfd9e083a7268ce57
#
_cell.length_a   1.000
_cell.length_b   1.000
_cell.length_c   1.000
_cell.angle_alpha   90.00
_cell.angle_beta   90.00
_cell.angle_gamma   90.00
#
_symmetry.space_group_name_H-M   'P 1'
#
loop_
_entity.id
_entity.type
_entity.pdbx_description
1 polymer ?
#
loop_
_entity_poly.entity_id
_entity_poly.type
_entity_poly.pdbx_seq_one_letter_code
_entity_poly.pdbx_strand_id
1 'polypeptide(L)'
;MAKKILVVDDEAHIRMLYAEELAEEGYEVITAEGGLNLLERIEREKPDLVVLDIKMVDYNGLDLLQDIRNKFYDLPVILCSAYDTFKDDMKSIAADHYVIKSFDLAELKTKIGELLEDPA
;
A
#
# COMPACT_ATOMS: atom_id res chain seq x y z
N MET A 1 1.07 -15.07 14.15
CA MET A 1 1.00 -13.63 14.39
C MET A 1 0.41 -12.94 13.15
N ALA A 2 -0.37 -11.90 13.38
CA ALA A 2 -0.98 -11.19 12.27
C ALA A 2 0.08 -10.43 11.46
N LYS A 3 -0.06 -10.46 10.15
CA LYS A 3 0.76 -9.63 9.28
C LYS A 3 0.29 -8.18 9.38
N LYS A 4 1.20 -7.26 9.30
CA LYS A 4 0.93 -5.83 9.43
C LYS A 4 0.93 -5.15 8.06
N ILE A 5 -0.12 -4.40 7.78
CA ILE A 5 -0.27 -3.68 6.51
C ILE A 5 -0.33 -2.18 6.81
N LEU A 6 0.46 -1.40 6.09
CA LEU A 6 0.41 0.06 6.14
C LEU A 6 -0.37 0.57 4.92
N VAL A 7 -1.45 1.29 5.16
CA VAL A 7 -2.26 1.91 4.10
C VAL A 7 -1.95 3.39 4.06
N VAL A 8 -1.45 3.88 2.93
CA VAL A 8 -1.08 5.28 2.73
C VAL A 8 -2.06 5.90 1.73
N ASP A 9 -2.90 6.80 2.20
CA ASP A 9 -3.91 7.47 1.38
C ASP A 9 -4.32 8.76 2.10
N ASP A 10 -4.49 9.86 1.35
CA ASP A 10 -4.84 11.14 1.96
C ASP A 10 -6.35 11.27 2.24
N GLU A 11 -7.17 10.35 1.75
CA GLU A 11 -8.61 10.36 1.98
C GLU A 11 -8.97 9.53 3.21
N ALA A 12 -9.51 10.20 4.24
CA ALA A 12 -9.82 9.54 5.52
C ALA A 12 -10.81 8.39 5.35
N HIS A 13 -11.83 8.56 4.52
CA HIS A 13 -12.84 7.51 4.34
C HIS A 13 -12.27 6.26 3.66
N ILE A 14 -11.29 6.43 2.78
CA ILE A 14 -10.61 5.30 2.15
C ILE A 14 -9.76 4.56 3.20
N ARG A 15 -9.01 5.30 4.01
CA ARG A 15 -8.22 4.68 5.08
C ARG A 15 -9.11 3.86 6.02
N MET A 16 -10.27 4.42 6.40
CA MET A 16 -11.21 3.73 7.29
C MET A 16 -11.76 2.46 6.65
N LEU A 17 -12.19 2.55 5.39
CA LEU A 17 -12.75 1.41 4.68
C LEU A 17 -11.72 0.29 4.56
N TYR A 18 -10.51 0.64 4.13
CA TYR A 18 -9.46 -0.35 3.93
C TYR A 18 -9.04 -0.98 5.27
N ALA A 19 -8.94 -0.15 6.31
CA ALA A 19 -8.56 -0.65 7.63
C ALA A 19 -9.59 -1.66 8.15
N GLU A 20 -10.88 -1.35 8.03
CA GLU A 20 -11.94 -2.27 8.47
C GLU A 20 -11.94 -3.57 7.67
N GLU A 21 -11.89 -3.45 6.35
CA GLU A 21 -11.97 -4.62 5.48
C GLU A 21 -10.76 -5.54 5.64
N LEU A 22 -9.57 -4.96 5.74
CA LEU A 22 -8.36 -5.76 5.88
C LEU A 22 -8.24 -6.34 7.30
N ALA A 23 -8.71 -5.63 8.31
CA ALA A 23 -8.73 -6.17 9.67
C ALA A 23 -9.64 -7.40 9.75
N GLU A 24 -10.75 -7.40 9.02
CA GLU A 24 -11.65 -8.55 8.95
C GLU A 24 -10.98 -9.78 8.36
N GLU A 25 -9.96 -9.57 7.51
CA GLU A 25 -9.18 -10.67 6.92
C GLU A 25 -8.08 -11.17 7.86
N GLY A 26 -7.97 -10.59 9.04
CA GLY A 26 -6.99 -11.02 10.04
C GLY A 26 -5.69 -10.24 10.05
N TYR A 27 -5.58 -9.17 9.28
CA TYR A 27 -4.37 -8.33 9.26
C TYR A 27 -4.41 -7.27 10.36
N GLU A 28 -3.23 -6.88 10.83
CA GLU A 28 -3.08 -5.69 11.65
C GLU A 28 -2.89 -4.52 10.67
N VAL A 29 -3.71 -3.48 10.77
CA VAL A 29 -3.67 -2.38 9.81
C VAL A 29 -3.27 -1.09 10.50
N ILE A 30 -2.26 -0.41 9.95
CA ILE A 30 -1.89 0.94 10.34
C ILE A 30 -2.07 1.84 9.13
N THR A 31 -2.32 3.13 9.35
CA THR A 31 -2.62 4.07 8.27
C THR A 31 -1.73 5.29 8.33
N ALA A 32 -1.51 5.91 7.18
CA ALA A 32 -0.78 7.17 7.06
C ALA A 32 -1.51 8.07 6.07
N GLU A 33 -1.49 9.39 6.33
CA GLU A 33 -2.18 10.37 5.50
C GLU A 33 -1.40 10.79 4.26
N GLY A 34 -0.11 10.49 4.21
CA GLY A 34 0.74 10.89 3.10
C GLY A 34 2.19 10.52 3.34
N GLY A 35 3.09 11.21 2.63
CA GLY A 35 4.51 10.86 2.64
C GLY A 35 5.34 11.47 3.76
N LEU A 36 4.77 12.38 4.56
CA LEU A 36 5.54 13.02 5.63
C LEU A 36 6.03 11.98 6.63
N ASN A 37 7.34 11.91 6.79
CA ASN A 37 7.99 10.95 7.70
C ASN A 37 7.63 9.49 7.40
N LEU A 38 7.26 9.20 6.17
CA LEU A 38 6.79 7.86 5.81
C LEU A 38 7.88 6.81 5.96
N LEU A 39 9.10 7.10 5.48
CA LEU A 39 10.21 6.14 5.58
C LEU A 39 10.57 5.84 7.03
N GLU A 40 10.56 6.87 7.88
CA GLU A 40 10.81 6.70 9.31
C GLU A 40 9.74 5.85 9.96
N ARG A 41 8.49 6.05 9.53
CA ARG A 41 7.37 5.27 10.06
C ARG A 41 7.46 3.81 9.65
N ILE A 42 7.82 3.55 8.39
CA ILE A 42 8.03 2.18 7.90
C ILE A 42 9.14 1.51 8.72
N GLU A 43 10.22 2.22 8.95
CA GLU A 43 11.33 1.67 9.72
C GLU A 43 10.93 1.34 11.16
N ARG A 44 10.13 2.20 11.78
CA ARG A 44 9.67 2.00 13.16
C ARG A 44 8.61 0.91 13.28
N GLU A 45 7.62 0.93 12.40
CA GLU A 45 6.48 0.02 12.47
C GLU A 45 6.74 -1.32 11.82
N LYS A 46 7.66 -1.38 10.88
CA LYS A 46 8.05 -2.61 10.16
C LYS A 46 6.85 -3.36 9.57
N PRO A 47 6.06 -2.70 8.72
CA PRO A 47 4.93 -3.39 8.09
C PRO A 47 5.42 -4.49 7.17
N ASP A 48 4.57 -5.49 6.98
CA ASP A 48 4.87 -6.59 6.06
C ASP A 48 4.51 -6.24 4.62
N LEU A 49 3.69 -5.21 4.43
CA LEU A 49 3.25 -4.77 3.10
C LEU A 49 2.75 -3.33 3.20
N VAL A 50 2.92 -2.57 2.12
CA VAL A 50 2.40 -1.20 2.01
C VAL A 50 1.42 -1.13 0.86
N VAL A 51 0.23 -0.56 1.13
CA VAL A 51 -0.74 -0.18 0.10
C VAL A 51 -0.60 1.33 -0.07
N LEU A 52 -0.20 1.77 -1.25
CA LEU A 52 0.22 3.14 -1.50
C LEU A 52 -0.63 3.79 -2.59
N ASP A 53 -1.29 4.89 -2.25
CA ASP A 53 -2.02 5.69 -3.22
C ASP A 53 -1.05 6.50 -4.09
N ILE A 54 -1.36 6.67 -5.36
CA ILE A 54 -0.52 7.42 -6.29
C ILE A 54 -0.78 8.92 -6.16
N LYS A 55 -2.04 9.33 -6.27
CA LYS A 55 -2.38 10.76 -6.26
C LYS A 55 -2.80 11.20 -4.87
N MET A 56 -1.92 11.93 -4.20
CA MET A 56 -2.20 12.55 -2.93
C MET A 56 -1.96 14.06 -3.07
N VAL A 57 -2.64 14.85 -2.23
CA VAL A 57 -2.59 16.32 -2.35
C VAL A 57 -1.16 16.86 -2.29
N ASP A 58 -0.37 16.40 -1.32
CA ASP A 58 0.97 16.92 -1.09
C ASP A 58 2.09 16.00 -1.58
N TYR A 59 1.77 14.80 -2.06
CA TYR A 59 2.78 13.81 -2.40
C TYR A 59 2.40 13.01 -3.63
N ASN A 60 3.40 12.60 -4.38
CA ASN A 60 3.22 11.69 -5.50
C ASN A 60 3.62 10.28 -5.07
N GLY A 61 2.68 9.34 -5.12
CA GLY A 61 2.92 7.97 -4.68
C GLY A 61 4.01 7.25 -5.48
N LEU A 62 4.19 7.61 -6.76
CA LEU A 62 5.25 7.00 -7.57
C LEU A 62 6.63 7.41 -7.07
N ASP A 63 6.77 8.68 -6.66
CA ASP A 63 8.02 9.15 -6.08
C ASP A 63 8.27 8.50 -4.72
N LEU A 64 7.23 8.38 -3.90
CA LEU A 64 7.33 7.70 -2.62
C LEU A 64 7.69 6.23 -2.79
N LEU A 65 7.15 5.58 -3.82
CA LEU A 65 7.51 4.20 -4.14
C LEU A 65 8.99 4.06 -4.41
N GLN A 66 9.58 4.98 -5.17
CA GLN A 66 11.02 4.96 -5.44
C GLN A 66 11.82 5.11 -4.14
N ASP A 67 11.41 6.02 -3.27
CA ASP A 67 12.07 6.23 -1.98
C ASP A 67 11.97 4.98 -1.11
N ILE A 68 10.80 4.37 -1.07
CA ILE A 68 10.59 3.13 -0.31
C ILE A 68 11.48 2.02 -0.87
N ARG A 69 11.49 1.86 -2.20
CA ARG A 69 12.25 0.80 -2.85
C ARG A 69 13.74 0.97 -2.65
N ASN A 70 14.23 2.21 -2.64
CA ASN A 70 15.64 2.48 -2.42
C ASN A 70 16.10 2.11 -1.00
N LYS A 71 15.21 2.27 -0.02
CA LYS A 71 15.57 2.00 1.39
C LYS A 71 15.13 0.60 1.84
N PHE A 72 14.00 0.11 1.35
CA PHE A 72 13.40 -1.17 1.73
C PHE A 72 13.09 -1.99 0.47
N TYR A 73 14.12 -2.39 -0.26
CA TYR A 73 13.93 -2.95 -1.58
C TYR A 73 13.13 -4.27 -1.60
N ASP A 74 13.08 -4.99 -0.49
CA ASP A 74 12.32 -6.24 -0.37
C ASP A 74 10.91 -6.06 0.16
N LEU A 75 10.52 -4.87 0.55
CA LEU A 75 9.19 -4.63 1.14
C LEU A 75 8.13 -4.70 0.05
N PRO A 76 7.13 -5.60 0.19
CA PRO A 76 6.04 -5.64 -0.78
C PRO A 76 5.25 -4.34 -0.79
N VAL A 77 5.01 -3.80 -1.99
CA VAL A 77 4.23 -2.57 -2.18
C VAL A 77 3.20 -2.80 -3.27
N ILE A 78 1.95 -2.48 -2.96
CA ILE A 78 0.86 -2.47 -3.93
C ILE A 78 0.48 -1.02 -4.18
N LEU A 79 0.57 -0.57 -5.43
CA LEU A 79 0.04 0.73 -5.81
C LEU A 79 -1.46 0.63 -6.01
N CYS A 80 -2.19 1.61 -5.49
CA CYS A 80 -3.63 1.65 -5.59
C CYS A 80 -4.04 3.03 -6.09
N SER A 81 -4.77 3.08 -7.20
CA SER A 81 -5.15 4.34 -7.81
C SER A 81 -6.56 4.28 -8.38
N ALA A 82 -7.24 5.42 -8.43
CA ALA A 82 -8.53 5.53 -9.08
C ALA A 82 -8.41 5.45 -10.61
N TYR A 83 -7.20 5.53 -11.15
CA TYR A 83 -6.95 5.59 -12.59
C TYR A 83 -6.00 4.47 -13.01
N ASP A 84 -6.18 3.96 -14.23
CA ASP A 84 -5.28 2.96 -14.80
C ASP A 84 -4.14 3.58 -15.63
N THR A 85 -4.16 4.90 -15.84
CA THR A 85 -3.16 5.59 -16.66
C THR A 85 -1.73 5.46 -16.14
N PHE A 86 -1.56 5.21 -14.85
CA PHE A 86 -0.23 5.06 -14.25
C PHE A 86 0.29 3.63 -14.33
N LYS A 87 -0.55 2.70 -14.77
CA LYS A 87 -0.19 1.28 -14.79
C LYS A 87 1.03 1.00 -15.67
N ASP A 88 1.15 1.74 -16.77
CA ASP A 88 2.25 1.58 -17.72
C ASP A 88 3.39 2.57 -17.48
N ASP A 89 3.31 3.39 -16.42
CA ASP A 89 4.38 4.29 -16.03
C ASP A 89 5.57 3.46 -15.56
N MET A 90 6.76 3.80 -16.04
CA MET A 90 7.97 3.05 -15.69
C MET A 90 8.23 3.04 -14.17
N LYS A 91 7.82 4.09 -13.46
CA LYS A 91 7.97 4.14 -12.02
C LYS A 91 7.08 3.12 -11.30
N SER A 92 5.97 2.71 -11.91
CA SER A 92 5.07 1.71 -11.34
C SER A 92 5.68 0.32 -11.33
N ILE A 93 6.70 0.07 -12.16
CA ILE A 93 7.37 -1.24 -12.24
C ILE A 93 8.00 -1.62 -10.89
N ALA A 94 8.35 -0.63 -10.08
CA ALA A 94 8.94 -0.89 -8.76
C ALA A 94 7.94 -1.47 -7.76
N ALA A 95 6.63 -1.41 -8.04
CA ALA A 95 5.61 -2.01 -7.19
C ALA A 95 5.43 -3.48 -7.55
N ASP A 96 5.01 -4.26 -6.57
CA ASP A 96 4.73 -5.68 -6.78
C ASP A 96 3.42 -5.89 -7.52
N HIS A 97 2.42 -5.05 -7.25
CA HIS A 97 1.13 -5.09 -7.94
C HIS A 97 0.57 -3.67 -8.08
N TYR A 98 -0.35 -3.53 -9.03
CA TYR A 98 -1.10 -2.30 -9.26
C TYR A 98 -2.59 -2.65 -9.22
N VAL A 99 -3.35 -1.97 -8.38
CA VAL A 99 -4.79 -2.22 -8.20
C VAL A 99 -5.56 -0.93 -8.44
N ILE A 100 -6.65 -1.02 -9.21
CA ILE A 100 -7.54 0.11 -9.41
C ILE A 100 -8.45 0.22 -8.17
N LYS A 101 -8.59 1.43 -7.63
CA LYS A 101 -9.44 1.66 -6.46
C LYS A 101 -10.89 1.31 -6.77
N SER A 102 -11.54 0.61 -5.83
CA SER A 102 -12.92 0.19 -5.93
C SER A 102 -13.50 0.05 -4.53
N PHE A 103 -14.81 0.13 -4.42
CA PHE A 103 -15.50 -0.19 -3.17
C PHE A 103 -15.45 -1.69 -2.88
N ASP A 104 -15.25 -2.50 -3.93
CA ASP A 104 -15.05 -3.93 -3.77
C ASP A 104 -13.54 -4.16 -3.65
N LEU A 105 -13.10 -4.61 -2.50
CA LEU A 105 -11.68 -4.84 -2.21
C LEU A 105 -11.22 -6.26 -2.53
N ALA A 106 -12.02 -7.03 -3.26
CA ALA A 106 -11.68 -8.43 -3.56
C ALA A 106 -10.32 -8.55 -4.28
N GLU A 107 -10.07 -7.72 -5.29
CA GLU A 107 -8.80 -7.75 -6.01
C GLU A 107 -7.64 -7.40 -5.09
N LEU A 108 -7.78 -6.33 -4.30
CA LEU A 108 -6.75 -5.92 -3.35
C LEU A 108 -6.46 -7.03 -2.35
N LYS A 109 -7.49 -7.63 -1.77
CA LYS A 109 -7.33 -8.72 -0.81
C LYS A 109 -6.61 -9.91 -1.42
N THR A 110 -6.95 -10.25 -2.67
CA THR A 110 -6.30 -11.34 -3.39
C THR A 110 -4.81 -11.06 -3.59
N LYS A 111 -4.47 -9.84 -4.02
CA LYS A 111 -3.07 -9.47 -4.25
C LYS A 111 -2.26 -9.43 -2.96
N ILE A 112 -2.86 -8.94 -1.88
CA ILE A 112 -2.23 -8.95 -0.55
C ILE A 112 -1.94 -10.39 -0.13
N GLY A 113 -2.94 -11.26 -0.27
CA GLY A 113 -2.77 -12.66 0.07
C GLY A 113 -1.65 -13.34 -0.68
N GLU A 114 -1.53 -13.06 -1.98
CA GLU A 114 -0.46 -13.60 -2.81
C GLU A 114 0.93 -13.19 -2.31
N LEU A 115 1.06 -11.93 -1.87
CA LEU A 115 2.36 -11.40 -1.42
C LEU A 115 2.71 -11.80 0.00
N LEU A 116 1.70 -11.97 0.86
CA LEU A 116 1.91 -12.29 2.28
C LEU A 116 1.63 -13.75 2.61
N GLU A 117 1.25 -14.54 1.63
CA GLU A 117 0.98 -15.96 1.86
C GLU A 117 2.25 -16.63 2.39
N ASP A 118 2.08 -17.30 3.51
CA ASP A 118 3.16 -18.09 4.09
C ASP A 118 3.22 -19.40 3.32
N PRO A 119 4.32 -19.71 2.64
CA PRO A 119 4.44 -20.95 1.90
C PRO A 119 4.63 -22.17 2.82
N ALA A 120 3.96 -22.14 3.93
CA ALA A 120 4.09 -23.18 4.94
C ALA A 120 3.93 -24.59 4.38
#